data_f612d4cec6ffbcddd2770586178efbd0
#
_entry.id   f612d4cec6ffbcddd2770586178efbd0
#
_cell.length_a   1.000
_cell.length_b   1.000
_cell.length_c   1.000
_cell.angle_alpha   90.00
_cell.angle_beta   90.00
_cell.angle_gamma   90.00
#
_symmetry.space_group_name_H-M   'P 1'
#
loop_
_entity.id
_entity.type
_entity.pdbx_description
1 polymer ?
#
loop_
_entity_poly.entity_id
_entity_poly.type
_entity_poly.pdbx_seq_one_letter_code
_entity_poly.pdbx_strand_id
1 'polypeptide(L)'
;MKKTLAILALGLTAIAGHAATPLWMRDVQISPDGTEIAFCYKGDIYKVPAKGGTATQLTTQESFECTPIWSPDGKQIAFASDRYGNFDVFVMPADGGTAQRLTTHSTGEIPSTFTPDGKYILFSASIQDPASSALFPTSAMTELYKVPATGGRTEQVLGTPAEAVCFDKAGQQFLYQDRKGFEDEWRKHHTSSITRDIWLYDAKTGAHTNLTDHAGEDRNPVLSPDGRTVYFLSERNGGSFNVYTFPLAQPREVKPITSFKTHPVRFLSMSDGGTLCYGYDGEIYTQQPDATPKKVAIEIVRDDRPQFANLQSSDGATSAVVSPDG
;
A
#
# COMPACT_ATOMS: atom_id res chain seq x y z
N MET A 1 -43.70 -6.70 64.00
CA MET A 1 -43.31 -7.50 62.84
C MET A 1 -42.81 -6.56 61.74
N LYS A 2 -41.49 -6.37 61.61
CA LYS A 2 -40.87 -5.56 60.57
C LYS A 2 -40.44 -6.47 59.45
N LYS A 3 -41.02 -6.31 58.26
CA LYS A 3 -40.63 -7.06 57.03
C LYS A 3 -39.51 -6.33 56.36
N THR A 4 -38.34 -6.91 56.38
CA THR A 4 -37.14 -6.41 55.66
C THR A 4 -37.23 -6.89 54.19
N LEU A 5 -37.35 -5.95 53.27
CA LEU A 5 -37.34 -6.22 51.84
C LEU A 5 -35.86 -6.23 51.37
N ALA A 6 -35.35 -7.41 50.95
CA ALA A 6 -34.04 -7.54 50.34
C ALA A 6 -34.18 -7.28 48.85
N ILE A 7 -33.55 -6.22 48.35
CA ILE A 7 -33.43 -5.91 46.93
C ILE A 7 -32.21 -6.65 46.42
N LEU A 8 -32.44 -7.62 45.57
CA LEU A 8 -31.40 -8.37 44.84
C LEU A 8 -30.97 -7.52 43.62
N ALA A 9 -29.83 -6.86 43.69
CA ALA A 9 -29.27 -6.18 42.55
C ALA A 9 -28.61 -7.22 41.63
N LEU A 10 -29.26 -7.54 40.51
CA LEU A 10 -28.60 -8.29 39.42
C LEU A 10 -27.60 -7.35 38.73
N GLY A 11 -26.31 -7.57 38.98
CA GLY A 11 -25.24 -6.94 38.21
C GLY A 11 -25.21 -7.54 36.79
N LEU A 12 -25.61 -6.77 35.78
CA LEU A 12 -25.28 -7.07 34.39
C LEU A 12 -23.77 -6.88 34.22
N THR A 13 -23.01 -7.97 34.28
CA THR A 13 -21.66 -7.96 33.73
C THR A 13 -21.77 -7.94 32.22
N ALA A 14 -21.55 -6.77 31.62
CA ALA A 14 -21.34 -6.68 30.18
C ALA A 14 -20.07 -7.50 29.88
N ILE A 15 -20.22 -8.63 29.18
CA ILE A 15 -19.11 -9.34 28.57
C ILE A 15 -18.63 -8.44 27.46
N ALA A 16 -17.62 -7.61 27.75
CA ALA A 16 -16.86 -6.93 26.71
C ALA A 16 -16.20 -8.02 25.87
N GLY A 17 -16.77 -8.36 24.73
CA GLY A 17 -16.08 -9.16 23.75
C GLY A 17 -14.76 -8.45 23.44
N HIS A 18 -13.65 -9.10 23.71
CA HIS A 18 -12.35 -8.62 23.31
C HIS A 18 -12.32 -8.70 21.78
N ALA A 19 -12.56 -7.58 21.10
CA ALA A 19 -12.22 -7.48 19.70
C ALA A 19 -10.71 -7.70 19.60
N ALA A 20 -10.30 -8.76 18.90
CA ALA A 20 -8.90 -9.03 18.69
C ALA A 20 -8.32 -7.86 17.88
N THR A 21 -7.18 -7.32 18.29
CA THR A 21 -6.44 -6.34 17.50
C THR A 21 -6.12 -6.96 16.13
N PRO A 22 -6.58 -6.41 15.02
CA PRO A 22 -6.33 -6.97 13.71
C PRO A 22 -4.83 -6.91 13.42
N LEU A 23 -4.26 -8.01 12.90
CA LEU A 23 -2.90 -8.09 12.43
C LEU A 23 -2.88 -8.29 10.91
N TRP A 24 -1.76 -7.96 10.28
CA TRP A 24 -1.58 -8.07 8.82
C TRP A 24 -2.40 -7.08 8.01
N MET A 25 -2.60 -5.88 8.56
CA MET A 25 -3.07 -4.73 7.79
C MET A 25 -1.99 -4.33 6.79
N ARG A 26 -2.38 -4.13 5.52
CA ARG A 26 -1.47 -3.92 4.38
C ARG A 26 -1.85 -2.68 3.58
N ASP A 27 -0.96 -2.25 2.69
CA ASP A 27 -1.18 -1.17 1.72
C ASP A 27 -1.75 0.10 2.38
N VAL A 28 -1.06 0.53 3.43
CA VAL A 28 -1.50 1.60 4.32
C VAL A 28 -1.30 2.96 3.65
N GLN A 29 -2.37 3.76 3.57
CA GLN A 29 -2.35 5.10 2.98
C GLN A 29 -3.09 6.10 3.86
N ILE A 30 -2.40 7.13 4.33
CA ILE A 30 -3.04 8.25 5.05
C ILE A 30 -3.70 9.20 4.06
N SER A 31 -4.89 9.73 4.41
CA SER A 31 -5.58 10.73 3.58
C SER A 31 -4.77 12.02 3.46
N PRO A 32 -4.97 12.82 2.39
CA PRO A 32 -4.26 14.09 2.20
C PRO A 32 -4.39 15.04 3.40
N ASP A 33 -5.56 15.14 4.00
CA ASP A 33 -5.82 15.97 5.19
C ASP A 33 -5.28 15.37 6.50
N GLY A 34 -4.78 14.11 6.47
CA GLY A 34 -4.23 13.41 7.63
C GLY A 34 -5.25 12.90 8.64
N THR A 35 -6.55 12.92 8.33
CA THR A 35 -7.61 12.56 9.27
C THR A 35 -8.01 11.09 9.23
N GLU A 36 -7.82 10.41 8.11
CA GLU A 36 -8.19 9.02 7.89
C GLU A 36 -7.02 8.20 7.32
N ILE A 37 -7.08 6.88 7.48
CA ILE A 37 -6.13 5.93 6.92
C ILE A 37 -6.92 4.85 6.19
N ALA A 38 -6.64 4.64 4.91
CA ALA A 38 -7.12 3.51 4.14
C ALA A 38 -6.10 2.37 4.21
N PHE A 39 -6.56 1.13 4.23
CA PHE A 39 -5.70 -0.05 4.30
C PHE A 39 -6.43 -1.30 3.81
N CYS A 40 -5.66 -2.33 3.48
CA CYS A 40 -6.20 -3.65 3.13
C CYS A 40 -6.20 -4.58 4.35
N TYR A 41 -7.28 -5.31 4.51
CA TYR A 41 -7.39 -6.37 5.50
C TYR A 41 -8.25 -7.53 4.98
N LYS A 42 -7.69 -8.74 4.97
CA LYS A 42 -8.35 -9.96 4.47
C LYS A 42 -8.94 -9.85 3.06
N GLY A 43 -8.30 -9.09 2.18
CA GLY A 43 -8.72 -8.93 0.78
C GLY A 43 -9.73 -7.81 0.53
N ASP A 44 -10.11 -7.05 1.55
CA ASP A 44 -11.00 -5.90 1.44
C ASP A 44 -10.29 -4.59 1.80
N ILE A 45 -10.82 -3.47 1.28
CA ILE A 45 -10.41 -2.13 1.64
C ILE A 45 -11.20 -1.65 2.87
N TYR A 46 -10.48 -1.16 3.84
CA TYR A 46 -11.00 -0.54 5.06
C TYR A 46 -10.51 0.90 5.20
N LYS A 47 -11.21 1.70 5.97
CA LYS A 47 -10.72 2.99 6.48
C LYS A 47 -10.94 3.13 7.97
N VAL A 48 -10.08 3.92 8.61
CA VAL A 48 -10.13 4.21 10.05
C VAL A 48 -9.68 5.65 10.30
N PRO A 49 -10.20 6.35 11.33
CA PRO A 49 -9.63 7.63 11.75
C PRO A 49 -8.13 7.50 12.08
N ALA A 50 -7.29 8.44 11.65
CA ALA A 50 -5.85 8.42 11.91
C ALA A 50 -5.47 8.42 13.40
N LYS A 51 -6.39 8.87 14.27
CA LYS A 51 -6.26 8.77 15.73
C LYS A 51 -6.60 7.41 16.32
N GLY A 52 -7.09 6.47 15.49
CA GLY A 52 -7.57 5.15 15.87
C GLY A 52 -9.09 5.11 16.11
N GLY A 53 -9.59 3.91 16.36
CA GLY A 53 -11.00 3.61 16.58
C GLY A 53 -11.48 2.43 15.73
N THR A 54 -12.79 2.33 15.53
CA THR A 54 -13.41 1.28 14.73
C THR A 54 -13.22 1.57 13.24
N ALA A 55 -12.67 0.58 12.52
CA ALA A 55 -12.51 0.66 11.07
C ALA A 55 -13.83 0.35 10.35
N THR A 56 -14.06 1.06 9.24
CA THR A 56 -15.20 0.84 8.34
C THR A 56 -14.73 0.05 7.13
N GLN A 57 -15.39 -1.06 6.82
CA GLN A 57 -15.20 -1.82 5.59
C GLN A 57 -15.82 -1.08 4.41
N LEU A 58 -15.04 -0.84 3.35
CA LEU A 58 -15.49 -0.11 2.16
C LEU A 58 -15.84 -1.02 0.99
N THR A 59 -15.21 -2.20 0.90
CA THR A 59 -15.48 -3.21 -0.13
C THR A 59 -15.95 -4.51 0.51
N THR A 60 -16.81 -5.27 -0.21
CA THR A 60 -17.43 -6.49 0.29
C THR A 60 -17.60 -7.54 -0.81
N GLN A 61 -16.87 -7.43 -1.91
CA GLN A 61 -16.90 -8.37 -3.01
C GLN A 61 -16.12 -9.65 -2.64
N GLU A 62 -16.48 -10.77 -3.25
CA GLU A 62 -15.71 -12.04 -3.16
C GLU A 62 -14.47 -11.99 -4.06
N SER A 63 -13.68 -10.93 -3.94
CA SER A 63 -12.47 -10.66 -4.71
C SER A 63 -11.40 -10.17 -3.78
N PHE A 64 -10.18 -10.09 -4.28
CA PHE A 64 -9.07 -9.51 -3.54
C PHE A 64 -8.87 -8.07 -3.98
N GLU A 65 -9.01 -7.14 -3.05
CA GLU A 65 -8.75 -5.73 -3.23
C GLU A 65 -7.46 -5.32 -2.51
N CYS A 66 -6.64 -4.50 -3.18
CA CYS A 66 -5.37 -4.04 -2.62
C CYS A 66 -4.99 -2.64 -3.13
N THR A 67 -3.92 -2.10 -2.57
CA THR A 67 -3.29 -0.84 -2.98
C THR A 67 -4.26 0.34 -3.06
N PRO A 68 -5.02 0.66 -1.98
CA PRO A 68 -5.86 1.84 -1.95
C PRO A 68 -5.00 3.11 -2.03
N ILE A 69 -5.40 4.07 -2.85
CA ILE A 69 -4.79 5.39 -2.96
C ILE A 69 -5.86 6.47 -2.91
N TRP A 70 -5.59 7.57 -2.21
CA TRP A 70 -6.50 8.68 -2.08
C TRP A 70 -6.41 9.65 -3.24
N SER A 71 -7.56 10.21 -3.69
CA SER A 71 -7.55 11.39 -4.54
C SER A 71 -7.01 12.61 -3.77
N PRO A 72 -6.43 13.63 -4.46
CA PRO A 72 -5.86 14.80 -3.79
C PRO A 72 -6.86 15.59 -2.94
N ASP A 73 -8.14 15.55 -3.27
CA ASP A 73 -9.21 16.19 -2.50
C ASP A 73 -9.79 15.30 -1.39
N GLY A 74 -9.27 14.07 -1.22
CA GLY A 74 -9.71 13.11 -0.21
C GLY A 74 -11.10 12.50 -0.44
N LYS A 75 -11.75 12.75 -1.60
CA LYS A 75 -13.14 12.32 -1.83
C LYS A 75 -13.27 10.97 -2.51
N GLN A 76 -12.21 10.46 -3.10
CA GLN A 76 -12.20 9.17 -3.79
C GLN A 76 -11.03 8.31 -3.33
N ILE A 77 -11.21 7.01 -3.44
CA ILE A 77 -10.16 5.99 -3.29
C ILE A 77 -10.11 5.19 -4.58
N ALA A 78 -8.94 5.13 -5.21
CA ALA A 78 -8.67 4.15 -6.25
C ALA A 78 -7.95 2.95 -5.66
N PHE A 79 -8.14 1.77 -6.23
CA PHE A 79 -7.58 0.51 -5.74
C PHE A 79 -7.50 -0.53 -6.85
N ALA A 80 -6.72 -1.58 -6.65
CA ALA A 80 -6.71 -2.74 -7.52
C ALA A 80 -7.70 -3.79 -7.02
N SER A 81 -8.41 -4.46 -7.95
CA SER A 81 -9.31 -5.57 -7.64
C SER A 81 -9.27 -6.64 -8.72
N ASP A 82 -9.25 -7.91 -8.33
CA ASP A 82 -9.22 -9.06 -9.24
C ASP A 82 -10.62 -9.64 -9.55
N ARG A 83 -11.68 -8.88 -9.26
CA ARG A 83 -13.09 -9.32 -9.44
C ARG A 83 -13.49 -9.73 -10.86
N TYR A 84 -12.65 -9.44 -11.86
CA TYR A 84 -12.84 -9.86 -13.24
C TYR A 84 -11.73 -10.82 -13.74
N GLY A 85 -10.99 -11.44 -12.82
CA GLY A 85 -10.02 -12.50 -13.08
C GLY A 85 -8.55 -12.08 -13.05
N ASN A 86 -8.26 -10.79 -13.13
CA ASN A 86 -6.95 -10.17 -12.91
C ASN A 86 -7.14 -8.80 -12.25
N PHE A 87 -6.05 -8.24 -11.71
CA PHE A 87 -6.12 -6.92 -11.11
C PHE A 87 -6.38 -5.84 -12.14
N ASP A 88 -7.46 -5.10 -11.95
CA ASP A 88 -7.81 -3.89 -12.68
C ASP A 88 -7.84 -2.70 -11.72
N VAL A 89 -7.72 -1.49 -12.24
CA VAL A 89 -7.88 -0.26 -11.48
C VAL A 89 -9.37 0.08 -11.34
N PHE A 90 -9.79 0.28 -10.11
CA PHE A 90 -11.13 0.75 -9.74
C PHE A 90 -11.04 2.07 -8.99
N VAL A 91 -12.14 2.82 -8.99
CA VAL A 91 -12.33 4.03 -8.17
C VAL A 91 -13.70 4.01 -7.51
N MET A 92 -13.77 4.47 -6.25
CA MET A 92 -15.02 4.61 -5.49
C MET A 92 -15.01 5.90 -4.66
N PRO A 93 -16.17 6.38 -4.17
CA PRO A 93 -16.20 7.42 -3.15
C PRO A 93 -15.43 7.00 -1.89
N ALA A 94 -14.77 7.94 -1.22
CA ALA A 94 -13.99 7.66 0.00
C ALA A 94 -14.83 7.15 1.18
N ASP A 95 -16.14 7.40 1.16
CA ASP A 95 -17.09 6.88 2.15
C ASP A 95 -17.69 5.53 1.78
N GLY A 96 -17.16 4.90 0.73
CA GLY A 96 -17.67 3.65 0.19
C GLY A 96 -18.78 3.86 -0.84
N GLY A 97 -19.32 2.78 -1.36
CA GLY A 97 -20.35 2.79 -2.39
C GLY A 97 -19.94 1.99 -3.63
N THR A 98 -20.59 2.24 -4.75
CA THR A 98 -20.32 1.50 -6.00
C THR A 98 -18.95 1.88 -6.57
N ALA A 99 -18.08 0.89 -6.74
CA ALA A 99 -16.81 1.06 -7.42
C ALA A 99 -16.97 1.00 -8.93
N GLN A 100 -16.33 1.93 -9.65
CA GLN A 100 -16.26 1.95 -11.09
C GLN A 100 -14.94 1.31 -11.55
N ARG A 101 -15.01 0.34 -12.48
CA ARG A 101 -13.85 -0.22 -13.18
C ARG A 101 -13.33 0.80 -14.19
N LEU A 102 -12.03 1.10 -14.16
CA LEU A 102 -11.38 2.07 -15.04
C LEU A 102 -10.54 1.41 -16.13
N THR A 103 -9.96 0.27 -15.85
CA THR A 103 -9.09 -0.45 -16.78
C THR A 103 -9.59 -1.89 -17.01
N THR A 104 -9.16 -2.52 -18.09
CA THR A 104 -9.72 -3.81 -18.54
C THR A 104 -8.71 -4.69 -19.28
N HIS A 105 -7.42 -4.42 -19.16
CA HIS A 105 -6.41 -5.24 -19.81
C HIS A 105 -6.27 -6.60 -19.13
N SER A 106 -5.78 -7.60 -19.85
CA SER A 106 -5.62 -8.97 -19.32
C SER A 106 -4.41 -9.17 -18.42
N THR A 107 -3.51 -8.18 -18.30
CA THR A 107 -2.42 -8.19 -17.30
C THR A 107 -2.85 -7.44 -16.06
N GLY A 108 -2.17 -7.70 -14.92
CA GLY A 108 -2.45 -6.97 -13.69
C GLY A 108 -2.10 -5.49 -13.81
N GLU A 109 -3.01 -4.64 -13.38
CA GLU A 109 -2.92 -3.17 -13.41
C GLU A 109 -3.02 -2.66 -11.97
N ILE A 110 -1.91 -2.14 -11.44
CA ILE A 110 -1.80 -1.75 -10.02
C ILE A 110 -1.70 -0.22 -9.91
N PRO A 111 -2.67 0.46 -9.25
CA PRO A 111 -2.64 1.91 -9.10
C PRO A 111 -1.47 2.36 -8.21
N SER A 112 -0.92 3.51 -8.54
CA SER A 112 0.22 4.11 -7.84
C SER A 112 -0.14 5.44 -7.18
N THR A 113 -0.77 6.35 -7.92
CA THR A 113 -1.16 7.67 -7.42
C THR A 113 -2.17 8.35 -8.33
N PHE A 114 -2.89 9.33 -7.82
CA PHE A 114 -3.59 10.31 -8.66
C PHE A 114 -2.63 11.41 -9.12
N THR A 115 -2.92 12.03 -10.26
CA THR A 115 -2.29 13.30 -10.61
C THR A 115 -2.71 14.39 -9.62
N PRO A 116 -1.87 15.42 -9.36
CA PRO A 116 -2.20 16.47 -8.38
C PRO A 116 -3.49 17.24 -8.68
N ASP A 117 -3.93 17.28 -9.95
CA ASP A 117 -5.21 17.87 -10.35
C ASP A 117 -6.40 16.89 -10.23
N GLY A 118 -6.16 15.65 -9.79
CA GLY A 118 -7.17 14.62 -9.59
C GLY A 118 -7.77 14.02 -10.87
N LYS A 119 -7.30 14.41 -12.05
CA LYS A 119 -7.93 13.99 -13.32
C LYS A 119 -7.54 12.61 -13.79
N TYR A 120 -6.36 12.14 -13.44
CA TYR A 120 -5.85 10.85 -13.87
C TYR A 120 -5.35 10.03 -12.68
N ILE A 121 -5.38 8.72 -12.86
CA ILE A 121 -4.74 7.73 -11.97
C ILE A 121 -3.59 7.12 -12.74
N LEU A 122 -2.40 7.17 -12.15
CA LEU A 122 -1.23 6.45 -12.66
C LEU A 122 -1.23 5.03 -12.11
N PHE A 123 -0.85 4.08 -12.94
CA PHE A 123 -0.76 2.68 -12.58
C PHE A 123 0.38 1.99 -13.33
N SER A 124 0.89 0.90 -12.76
CA SER A 124 1.93 0.07 -13.36
C SER A 124 1.31 -1.18 -13.94
N ALA A 125 1.73 -1.54 -15.17
CA ALA A 125 1.25 -2.73 -15.87
C ALA A 125 2.26 -3.16 -16.94
N SER A 126 2.21 -4.44 -17.36
CA SER A 126 3.00 -4.98 -18.47
C SER A 126 2.11 -5.15 -19.70
N ILE A 127 1.68 -4.03 -20.30
CA ILE A 127 0.71 -4.04 -21.42
C ILE A 127 1.40 -4.24 -22.77
N GLN A 128 2.62 -3.72 -22.92
CA GLN A 128 3.33 -3.72 -24.21
C GLN A 128 4.23 -4.91 -24.47
N ASP A 129 4.33 -5.85 -23.54
CA ASP A 129 5.14 -7.04 -23.70
C ASP A 129 4.31 -8.22 -24.24
N PRO A 130 4.12 -8.36 -25.57
CA PRO A 130 3.45 -9.54 -26.09
C PRO A 130 4.29 -10.79 -25.75
N ALA A 131 3.63 -11.87 -25.35
CA ALA A 131 4.27 -13.12 -24.95
C ALA A 131 5.28 -13.66 -25.99
N SER A 132 5.07 -13.35 -27.29
CA SER A 132 5.94 -13.76 -28.39
C SER A 132 7.27 -13.00 -28.47
N SER A 133 7.38 -11.83 -27.84
CA SER A 133 8.61 -11.02 -27.81
C SER A 133 9.22 -10.92 -26.41
N ALA A 134 8.61 -11.53 -25.40
CA ALA A 134 9.15 -11.55 -24.06
C ALA A 134 10.38 -12.47 -23.99
N LEU A 135 11.55 -11.89 -23.83
CA LEU A 135 12.80 -12.63 -23.55
C LEU A 135 12.90 -13.06 -22.08
N PHE A 136 12.04 -12.50 -21.22
CA PHE A 136 11.95 -12.79 -19.81
C PHE A 136 10.51 -13.16 -19.45
N PRO A 137 10.24 -13.72 -18.24
CA PRO A 137 8.88 -13.92 -17.77
C PRO A 137 8.07 -12.64 -17.93
N THR A 138 6.92 -12.73 -18.59
CA THR A 138 5.96 -11.65 -18.72
C THR A 138 5.63 -11.09 -17.34
N SER A 139 5.38 -9.79 -17.22
CA SER A 139 5.14 -9.06 -15.96
C SER A 139 6.35 -8.86 -15.04
N ALA A 140 7.56 -9.27 -15.42
CA ALA A 140 8.76 -8.97 -14.63
C ALA A 140 9.13 -7.48 -14.67
N MET A 141 8.87 -6.82 -15.81
CA MET A 141 9.10 -5.40 -16.03
C MET A 141 7.78 -4.72 -16.38
N THR A 142 7.40 -3.73 -15.61
CA THR A 142 6.16 -2.96 -15.80
C THR A 142 6.48 -1.64 -16.46
N GLU A 143 5.54 -1.11 -17.25
CA GLU A 143 5.54 0.28 -17.71
C GLU A 143 4.59 1.11 -16.84
N LEU A 144 4.73 2.43 -16.92
CA LEU A 144 3.86 3.38 -16.24
C LEU A 144 2.80 3.91 -17.21
N TYR A 145 1.54 3.77 -16.81
CA TYR A 145 0.37 4.23 -17.54
C TYR A 145 -0.46 5.21 -16.72
N LYS A 146 -1.40 5.89 -17.38
CA LYS A 146 -2.45 6.68 -16.73
C LYS A 146 -3.81 6.40 -17.38
N VAL A 147 -4.87 6.51 -16.61
CA VAL A 147 -6.26 6.45 -17.04
C VAL A 147 -7.03 7.62 -16.44
N PRO A 148 -8.00 8.25 -17.17
CA PRO A 148 -8.84 9.27 -16.56
C PRO A 148 -9.58 8.72 -15.34
N ALA A 149 -9.63 9.48 -14.23
CA ALA A 149 -10.33 9.08 -13.01
C ALA A 149 -11.85 8.87 -13.22
N THR A 150 -12.39 9.38 -14.32
CA THR A 150 -13.78 9.17 -14.76
C THR A 150 -13.95 8.01 -15.74
N GLY A 151 -12.87 7.27 -16.03
CA GLY A 151 -12.81 6.26 -17.07
C GLY A 151 -12.50 6.83 -18.45
N GLY A 152 -12.02 5.99 -19.33
CA GLY A 152 -11.65 6.36 -20.68
C GLY A 152 -10.42 5.60 -21.18
N ARG A 153 -9.75 6.18 -22.17
CA ARG A 153 -8.58 5.54 -22.80
C ARG A 153 -7.37 5.60 -21.88
N THR A 154 -6.71 4.47 -21.70
CA THR A 154 -5.39 4.36 -21.08
C THR A 154 -4.31 4.93 -22.00
N GLU A 155 -3.35 5.66 -21.41
CA GLU A 155 -2.20 6.24 -22.10
C GLU A 155 -0.91 5.86 -21.36
N GLN A 156 0.13 5.50 -22.11
CA GLN A 156 1.46 5.26 -21.55
C GLN A 156 2.11 6.58 -21.12
N VAL A 157 2.69 6.61 -19.94
CA VAL A 157 3.45 7.75 -19.40
C VAL A 157 4.96 7.52 -19.58
N LEU A 158 5.44 6.35 -19.16
CA LEU A 158 6.84 5.94 -19.30
C LEU A 158 6.90 4.48 -19.76
N GLY A 159 7.83 4.17 -20.66
CA GLY A 159 8.21 2.81 -21.00
C GLY A 159 9.21 2.20 -20.01
N THR A 160 9.73 3.00 -19.09
CA THR A 160 10.64 2.55 -18.02
C THR A 160 9.83 2.04 -16.84
N PRO A 161 10.23 0.94 -16.19
CA PRO A 161 9.60 0.49 -14.96
C PRO A 161 9.60 1.60 -13.90
N ALA A 162 8.41 2.02 -13.50
CA ALA A 162 8.22 3.05 -12.48
C ALA A 162 7.03 2.68 -11.61
N GLU A 163 7.29 2.50 -10.32
CA GLU A 163 6.30 2.09 -9.31
C GLU A 163 6.33 3.09 -8.14
N ALA A 164 5.30 3.07 -7.29
CA ALA A 164 5.20 3.93 -6.11
C ALA A 164 5.47 5.42 -6.43
N VAL A 165 4.78 5.94 -7.44
CA VAL A 165 4.94 7.32 -7.91
C VAL A 165 4.44 8.33 -6.86
N CYS A 166 5.24 9.39 -6.62
CA CYS A 166 4.87 10.51 -5.77
C CYS A 166 5.17 11.82 -6.49
N PHE A 167 4.12 12.57 -6.85
CA PHE A 167 4.25 13.87 -7.53
C PHE A 167 4.72 15.00 -6.61
N ASP A 168 5.37 15.98 -7.21
CA ASP A 168 5.42 17.33 -6.63
C ASP A 168 4.04 18.00 -6.74
N LYS A 169 3.80 19.06 -5.96
CA LYS A 169 2.50 19.76 -5.98
C LYS A 169 2.13 20.37 -7.34
N ALA A 170 3.14 20.70 -8.15
CA ALA A 170 2.94 21.29 -9.48
C ALA A 170 2.63 20.24 -10.56
N GLY A 171 2.81 18.95 -10.27
CA GLY A 171 2.65 17.86 -11.23
C GLY A 171 3.69 17.89 -12.36
N GLN A 172 4.82 18.59 -12.16
CA GLN A 172 5.88 18.71 -13.15
C GLN A 172 6.99 17.70 -12.95
N GLN A 173 7.16 17.24 -11.73
CA GLN A 173 8.15 16.24 -11.35
C GLN A 173 7.47 15.16 -10.50
N PHE A 174 8.03 13.96 -10.54
CA PHE A 174 7.64 12.91 -9.61
C PHE A 174 8.81 12.01 -9.23
N LEU A 175 8.77 11.55 -8.00
CA LEU A 175 9.61 10.45 -7.52
C LEU A 175 8.99 9.13 -7.94
N TYR A 176 9.83 8.13 -8.19
CA TYR A 176 9.40 6.75 -8.39
C TYR A 176 10.49 5.80 -7.93
N GLN A 177 10.12 4.57 -7.63
CA GLN A 177 11.06 3.46 -7.52
C GLN A 177 11.15 2.73 -8.85
N ASP A 178 12.36 2.34 -9.24
CA ASP A 178 12.55 1.50 -10.42
C ASP A 178 12.26 0.02 -10.11
N ARG A 179 12.26 -0.80 -11.14
CA ARG A 179 12.18 -2.25 -11.03
C ARG A 179 13.24 -2.86 -11.94
N LYS A 180 14.18 -3.61 -11.37
CA LYS A 180 15.29 -4.22 -12.10
C LYS A 180 15.12 -5.72 -12.31
N GLY A 181 14.03 -6.29 -11.79
CA GLY A 181 13.73 -7.70 -11.88
C GLY A 181 12.65 -8.13 -10.90
N PHE A 182 12.55 -9.43 -10.66
CA PHE A 182 11.61 -10.00 -9.71
C PHE A 182 12.30 -10.19 -8.35
N GLU A 183 11.72 -9.61 -7.29
CA GLU A 183 12.13 -9.81 -5.91
C GLU A 183 10.90 -10.00 -5.03
N ASP A 184 11.01 -10.87 -4.01
CA ASP A 184 9.95 -11.06 -3.02
C ASP A 184 9.80 -9.82 -2.13
N GLU A 185 8.71 -9.12 -2.28
CA GLU A 185 8.40 -7.91 -1.50
C GLU A 185 8.19 -8.20 -0.01
N TRP A 186 7.91 -9.44 0.34
CA TRP A 186 7.64 -9.87 1.72
C TRP A 186 8.88 -10.32 2.49
N ARG A 187 10.05 -10.34 1.84
CA ARG A 187 11.32 -10.67 2.48
C ARG A 187 11.58 -9.81 3.72
N LYS A 188 12.28 -10.36 4.72
CA LYS A 188 12.56 -9.67 5.99
C LYS A 188 14.03 -9.26 6.14
N HIS A 189 14.94 -10.20 6.11
CA HIS A 189 16.35 -10.03 6.51
C HIS A 189 17.32 -10.49 5.42
N HIS A 190 16.83 -10.57 4.21
CA HIS A 190 17.60 -10.93 3.05
C HIS A 190 17.86 -9.68 2.21
N THR A 191 19.11 -9.41 1.88
CA THR A 191 19.47 -8.34 0.93
C THR A 191 19.44 -8.91 -0.47
N SER A 192 18.66 -8.29 -1.36
CA SER A 192 18.55 -8.72 -2.76
C SER A 192 19.77 -8.29 -3.56
N SER A 193 20.10 -9.06 -4.60
CA SER A 193 21.02 -8.65 -5.66
C SER A 193 20.36 -7.76 -6.71
N ILE A 194 19.02 -7.68 -6.70
CA ILE A 194 18.19 -6.88 -7.61
C ILE A 194 17.49 -5.83 -6.76
N THR A 195 18.19 -4.72 -6.50
CA THR A 195 17.72 -3.67 -5.60
C THR A 195 17.06 -2.55 -6.40
N ARG A 196 15.93 -2.05 -5.87
CA ARG A 196 15.27 -0.85 -6.38
C ARG A 196 16.01 0.39 -5.90
N ASP A 197 15.99 1.44 -6.70
CA ASP A 197 16.46 2.78 -6.37
C ASP A 197 15.34 3.80 -6.51
N ILE A 198 15.51 4.95 -5.85
CA ILE A 198 14.62 6.10 -5.98
C ILE A 198 15.13 7.01 -7.08
N TRP A 199 14.25 7.34 -8.00
CA TRP A 199 14.49 8.20 -9.14
C TRP A 199 13.58 9.42 -9.11
N LEU A 200 14.07 10.52 -9.68
CA LEU A 200 13.29 11.71 -9.99
C LEU A 200 13.10 11.79 -11.51
N TYR A 201 11.87 11.95 -11.94
CA TYR A 201 11.51 12.25 -13.32
C TYR A 201 11.05 13.69 -13.44
N ASP A 202 11.55 14.40 -14.45
CA ASP A 202 11.14 15.75 -14.81
C ASP A 202 10.35 15.70 -16.12
N ALA A 203 9.04 15.94 -16.05
CA ALA A 203 8.15 15.83 -17.21
C ALA A 203 8.40 16.90 -18.28
N LYS A 204 9.03 18.02 -17.92
CA LYS A 204 9.33 19.09 -18.86
C LYS A 204 10.53 18.77 -19.74
N THR A 205 11.53 18.13 -19.17
CA THR A 205 12.80 17.81 -19.85
C THR A 205 12.89 16.35 -20.30
N GLY A 206 12.06 15.47 -19.74
CA GLY A 206 12.14 14.02 -19.93
C GLY A 206 13.34 13.40 -19.19
N ALA A 207 14.00 14.15 -18.31
CA ALA A 207 15.19 13.69 -17.60
C ALA A 207 14.85 12.76 -16.44
N HIS A 208 15.64 11.69 -16.27
CA HIS A 208 15.63 10.79 -15.12
C HIS A 208 16.90 10.99 -14.31
N THR A 209 16.78 11.22 -13.01
CA THR A 209 17.91 11.39 -12.08
C THR A 209 17.80 10.34 -10.98
N ASN A 210 18.83 9.47 -10.87
CA ASN A 210 18.96 8.55 -9.76
C ASN A 210 19.31 9.30 -8.47
N LEU A 211 18.47 9.23 -7.46
CA LEU A 211 18.65 9.89 -6.17
C LEU A 211 19.33 9.01 -5.14
N THR A 212 19.16 7.68 -5.24
CA THR A 212 19.80 6.73 -4.34
C THR A 212 20.71 5.78 -5.11
N ASP A 213 21.85 5.47 -4.51
CA ASP A 213 22.88 4.63 -5.07
C ASP A 213 23.48 3.82 -3.91
N HIS A 214 22.72 2.83 -3.48
CA HIS A 214 23.03 2.02 -2.32
C HIS A 214 22.95 0.53 -2.68
N ALA A 215 23.81 -0.28 -2.07
CA ALA A 215 23.84 -1.73 -2.31
C ALA A 215 22.57 -2.46 -1.83
N GLY A 216 21.76 -1.83 -0.97
CA GLY A 216 20.45 -2.33 -0.52
C GLY A 216 19.31 -1.66 -1.26
N GLU A 217 18.09 -2.16 -1.04
CA GLU A 217 16.89 -1.67 -1.68
C GLU A 217 16.38 -0.36 -1.04
N ASP A 218 16.04 0.61 -1.89
CA ASP A 218 15.38 1.86 -1.53
C ASP A 218 14.04 1.94 -2.27
N ARG A 219 12.90 2.13 -1.55
CA ARG A 219 11.56 2.07 -2.13
C ARG A 219 10.52 2.93 -1.42
N ASN A 220 9.31 3.03 -2.00
CA ASN A 220 8.18 3.79 -1.48
C ASN A 220 8.53 5.26 -1.18
N PRO A 221 9.05 6.04 -2.15
CA PRO A 221 9.38 7.43 -1.92
C PRO A 221 8.13 8.27 -1.69
N VAL A 222 8.19 9.18 -0.72
CA VAL A 222 7.20 10.24 -0.51
C VAL A 222 7.90 11.58 -0.36
N LEU A 223 7.27 12.64 -0.88
CA LEU A 223 7.82 13.99 -0.86
C LEU A 223 7.15 14.79 0.27
N SER A 224 7.96 15.55 1.01
CA SER A 224 7.42 16.48 2.02
C SER A 224 6.47 17.50 1.40
N PRO A 225 5.52 18.06 2.17
CA PRO A 225 4.53 19.01 1.66
C PRO A 225 5.13 20.28 1.04
N ASP A 226 6.36 20.66 1.43
CA ASP A 226 7.10 21.78 0.88
C ASP A 226 7.95 21.40 -0.36
N GLY A 227 7.96 20.13 -0.75
CA GLY A 227 8.69 19.61 -1.90
C GLY A 227 10.21 19.54 -1.73
N ARG A 228 10.73 19.67 -0.50
CA ARG A 228 12.19 19.79 -0.27
C ARG A 228 12.84 18.55 0.30
N THR A 229 12.07 17.67 0.92
CA THR A 229 12.59 16.50 1.63
C THR A 229 11.92 15.23 1.11
N VAL A 230 12.73 14.24 0.83
CA VAL A 230 12.28 12.90 0.44
C VAL A 230 12.33 11.99 1.64
N TYR A 231 11.25 11.23 1.89
CA TYR A 231 11.20 10.12 2.83
C TYR A 231 11.02 8.83 2.03
N PHE A 232 11.64 7.76 2.46
CA PHE A 232 11.60 6.49 1.75
C PHE A 232 11.92 5.31 2.67
N LEU A 233 11.62 4.13 2.23
CA LEU A 233 11.99 2.89 2.93
C LEU A 233 13.34 2.41 2.40
N SER A 234 14.26 2.08 3.31
CA SER A 234 15.59 1.58 2.97
C SER A 234 15.99 0.42 3.89
N GLU A 235 16.68 -0.57 3.33
CA GLU A 235 17.27 -1.69 4.08
C GLU A 235 18.72 -1.46 4.49
N ARG A 236 19.26 -0.25 4.29
CA ARG A 236 20.60 0.12 4.77
C ARG A 236 20.68 -0.08 6.29
N ASN A 237 21.85 -0.39 6.81
CA ASN A 237 22.09 -0.62 8.25
C ASN A 237 21.45 -1.89 8.85
N GLY A 238 21.36 -2.98 8.13
CA GLY A 238 21.11 -4.27 8.74
C GLY A 238 20.02 -5.13 8.13
N GLY A 239 19.65 -4.90 6.87
CA GLY A 239 18.78 -5.80 6.11
C GLY A 239 17.31 -5.79 6.54
N SER A 240 16.87 -4.80 7.32
CA SER A 240 15.46 -4.58 7.64
C SER A 240 15.04 -3.17 7.24
N PHE A 241 13.94 -3.05 6.50
CA PHE A 241 13.46 -1.74 6.06
C PHE A 241 13.10 -0.84 7.23
N ASN A 242 13.57 0.40 7.16
CA ASN A 242 13.21 1.50 8.03
C ASN A 242 12.92 2.75 7.18
N VAL A 243 12.28 3.75 7.79
CA VAL A 243 12.08 5.06 7.15
C VAL A 243 13.37 5.85 7.24
N TYR A 244 13.82 6.37 6.11
CA TYR A 244 14.96 7.29 5.95
C TYR A 244 14.51 8.55 5.24
N THR A 245 15.36 9.56 5.29
CA THR A 245 15.13 10.85 4.63
C THR A 245 16.41 11.46 4.10
N PHE A 246 16.26 12.30 3.07
CA PHE A 246 17.30 13.22 2.59
C PHE A 246 16.69 14.50 2.02
N PRO A 247 17.41 15.63 2.04
CA PRO A 247 17.00 16.81 1.30
C PRO A 247 17.06 16.54 -0.21
N LEU A 248 16.01 16.88 -0.97
CA LEU A 248 15.96 16.62 -2.42
C LEU A 248 17.16 17.25 -3.17
N ALA A 249 17.62 18.43 -2.73
CA ALA A 249 18.80 19.09 -3.29
C ALA A 249 20.14 18.41 -2.91
N GLN A 250 20.13 17.52 -1.92
CA GLN A 250 21.33 16.85 -1.38
C GLN A 250 21.03 15.37 -1.10
N PRO A 251 20.77 14.56 -2.14
CA PRO A 251 20.25 13.20 -1.97
C PRO A 251 21.24 12.21 -1.31
N ARG A 252 22.51 12.63 -1.14
CA ARG A 252 23.52 11.82 -0.44
C ARG A 252 23.53 12.03 1.09
N GLU A 253 22.82 13.04 1.60
CA GLU A 253 22.70 13.32 3.05
C GLU A 253 21.58 12.51 3.69
N VAL A 254 21.68 11.20 3.63
CA VAL A 254 20.64 10.27 4.13
C VAL A 254 20.70 10.15 5.66
N LYS A 255 19.54 10.27 6.32
CA LYS A 255 19.37 10.13 7.77
C LYS A 255 18.23 9.16 8.10
N PRO A 256 18.37 8.33 9.15
CA PRO A 256 17.28 7.48 9.62
C PRO A 256 16.21 8.29 10.35
N ILE A 257 14.94 7.93 10.14
CA ILE A 257 13.76 8.42 10.88
C ILE A 257 13.30 7.35 11.87
N THR A 258 13.36 6.07 11.49
CA THR A 258 13.03 4.94 12.37
C THR A 258 14.22 4.02 12.54
N SER A 259 14.19 3.19 13.59
CA SER A 259 15.27 2.25 13.92
C SER A 259 14.75 0.90 14.42
N PHE A 260 13.70 0.40 13.81
CA PHE A 260 13.13 -0.90 14.10
C PHE A 260 14.10 -2.03 13.69
N LYS A 261 14.18 -3.10 14.49
CA LYS A 261 15.15 -4.18 14.29
C LYS A 261 14.51 -5.54 13.98
N THR A 262 13.29 -5.76 14.44
CA THR A 262 12.67 -7.10 14.41
C THR A 262 11.92 -7.36 13.11
N HIS A 263 11.20 -6.36 12.59
CA HIS A 263 10.39 -6.47 11.39
C HIS A 263 10.67 -5.29 10.45
N PRO A 264 10.46 -5.45 9.14
CA PRO A 264 10.57 -4.34 8.19
C PRO A 264 9.39 -3.38 8.32
N VAL A 265 9.66 -2.08 8.16
CA VAL A 265 8.64 -1.07 7.89
C VAL A 265 8.16 -1.23 6.43
N ARG A 266 6.85 -1.05 6.18
CA ARG A 266 6.21 -1.23 4.87
C ARG A 266 5.17 -0.14 4.61
N PHE A 267 4.81 0.07 3.34
CA PHE A 267 3.65 0.89 2.93
C PHE A 267 3.74 2.35 3.38
N LEU A 268 4.87 3.01 3.14
CA LEU A 268 5.08 4.40 3.54
C LEU A 268 4.17 5.34 2.74
N SER A 269 3.47 6.21 3.44
CA SER A 269 2.69 7.32 2.90
C SER A 269 2.83 8.57 3.76
N MET A 270 2.40 9.74 3.26
CA MET A 270 2.47 11.02 3.97
C MET A 270 1.25 11.87 3.66
N SER A 271 0.71 12.54 4.68
CA SER A 271 -0.35 13.55 4.51
C SER A 271 0.21 14.92 4.10
N ASP A 272 -0.67 15.82 3.64
CA ASP A 272 -0.31 17.22 3.34
C ASP A 272 0.15 18.01 4.57
N GLY A 273 -0.15 17.53 5.77
CA GLY A 273 0.37 18.03 7.03
C GLY A 273 1.74 17.48 7.44
N GLY A 274 2.35 16.61 6.59
CA GLY A 274 3.66 16.01 6.85
C GLY A 274 3.65 14.83 7.83
N THR A 275 2.48 14.27 8.16
CA THR A 275 2.39 13.07 8.98
C THR A 275 2.73 11.85 8.15
N LEU A 276 3.77 11.13 8.52
CA LEU A 276 4.13 9.81 7.99
C LEU A 276 3.14 8.76 8.49
N CYS A 277 2.76 7.83 7.62
CA CYS A 277 1.97 6.65 7.96
C CYS A 277 2.58 5.43 7.31
N TYR A 278 2.71 4.33 8.07
CA TYR A 278 3.35 3.11 7.59
C TYR A 278 2.91 1.88 8.40
N GLY A 279 3.12 0.71 7.82
CA GLY A 279 2.93 -0.58 8.49
C GLY A 279 4.21 -1.05 9.19
N TYR A 280 4.08 -1.58 10.39
CA TYR A 280 5.14 -2.28 11.10
C TYR A 280 4.55 -3.41 11.92
N ASP A 281 5.12 -4.62 11.83
CA ASP A 281 4.67 -5.83 12.54
C ASP A 281 3.19 -6.17 12.34
N GLY A 282 2.65 -5.91 11.14
CA GLY A 282 1.25 -6.16 10.81
C GLY A 282 0.27 -5.11 11.33
N GLU A 283 0.76 -4.07 11.98
CA GLU A 283 -0.01 -2.96 12.56
C GLU A 283 0.32 -1.63 11.87
N ILE A 284 -0.49 -0.59 12.12
CA ILE A 284 -0.36 0.73 11.50
C ILE A 284 0.21 1.73 12.49
N TYR A 285 1.15 2.55 12.03
CA TYR A 285 1.79 3.61 12.79
C TYR A 285 1.70 4.96 12.09
N THR A 286 1.56 6.03 12.86
CA THR A 286 1.71 7.41 12.39
C THR A 286 2.85 8.09 13.13
N GLN A 287 3.51 9.05 12.46
CA GLN A 287 4.67 9.74 13.01
C GLN A 287 4.86 11.11 12.36
N GLN A 288 5.06 12.16 13.15
CA GLN A 288 5.72 13.37 12.65
C GLN A 288 7.22 13.08 12.51
N PRO A 289 7.91 13.63 11.51
CA PRO A 289 9.33 13.30 11.27
C PRO A 289 10.26 13.43 12.48
N ASP A 290 9.99 14.40 13.34
CA ASP A 290 10.80 14.67 14.55
C ASP A 290 10.24 14.03 15.83
N ALA A 291 9.18 13.21 15.73
CA ALA A 291 8.52 12.58 16.87
C ALA A 291 8.76 11.07 16.90
N THR A 292 8.40 10.44 18.00
CA THR A 292 8.40 8.97 18.12
C THR A 292 7.21 8.36 17.39
N PRO A 293 7.38 7.14 16.80
CA PRO A 293 6.27 6.39 16.21
C PRO A 293 5.11 6.20 17.17
N LYS A 294 3.89 6.44 16.70
CA LYS A 294 2.65 6.20 17.44
C LYS A 294 1.83 5.13 16.76
N LYS A 295 1.59 4.03 17.47
CA LYS A 295 0.69 2.98 17.00
C LYS A 295 -0.75 3.47 16.94
N VAL A 296 -1.44 3.20 15.85
CA VAL A 296 -2.87 3.46 15.68
C VAL A 296 -3.66 2.29 16.26
N ALA A 297 -4.45 2.53 17.30
CA ALA A 297 -5.31 1.51 17.90
C ALA A 297 -6.53 1.30 17.02
N ILE A 298 -6.61 0.14 16.36
CA ILE A 298 -7.66 -0.18 15.38
C ILE A 298 -8.48 -1.35 15.88
N GLU A 299 -9.80 -1.20 15.80
CA GLU A 299 -10.78 -2.25 16.04
C GLU A 299 -11.53 -2.55 14.74
N ILE A 300 -11.60 -3.83 14.35
CA ILE A 300 -12.41 -4.28 13.22
C ILE A 300 -13.56 -5.10 13.78
N VAL A 301 -14.78 -4.58 13.63
CA VAL A 301 -16.01 -5.31 13.99
C VAL A 301 -16.48 -6.05 12.75
N ARG A 302 -16.40 -7.37 12.79
CA ARG A 302 -16.78 -8.23 11.68
C ARG A 302 -17.52 -9.45 12.18
N ASP A 303 -18.64 -9.77 11.52
CA ASP A 303 -19.32 -11.05 11.67
C ASP A 303 -18.67 -12.06 10.70
N ASP A 304 -17.57 -12.66 11.16
CA ASP A 304 -16.85 -13.67 10.37
C ASP A 304 -17.70 -14.95 10.32
N ARG A 305 -18.52 -15.09 9.30
CA ARG A 305 -19.09 -16.42 8.96
C ARG A 305 -17.94 -17.30 8.51
N PRO A 306 -17.82 -18.53 9.03
CA PRO A 306 -16.87 -19.48 8.48
C PRO A 306 -17.22 -19.70 7.00
N GLN A 307 -16.41 -19.17 6.09
CA GLN A 307 -16.52 -19.51 4.69
C GLN A 307 -15.99 -20.94 4.54
N PHE A 308 -16.90 -21.88 4.38
CA PHE A 308 -16.57 -23.21 3.87
C PHE A 308 -16.29 -23.04 2.37
N ALA A 309 -15.07 -22.60 2.02
CA ALA A 309 -14.62 -22.74 0.65
C ALA A 309 -14.49 -24.24 0.37
N ASN A 310 -15.20 -24.74 -0.63
CA ASN A 310 -14.83 -25.99 -1.25
C ASN A 310 -13.46 -25.78 -1.88
N LEU A 311 -12.40 -26.18 -1.16
CA LEU A 311 -11.07 -26.26 -1.72
C LEU A 311 -11.14 -27.30 -2.85
N GLN A 312 -11.31 -26.83 -4.08
CA GLN A 312 -10.98 -27.64 -5.23
C GLN A 312 -9.45 -27.77 -5.24
N SER A 313 -8.94 -28.92 -4.80
CA SER A 313 -7.55 -29.25 -5.04
C SER A 313 -7.34 -29.26 -6.56
N SER A 314 -6.40 -28.47 -7.03
CA SER A 314 -5.98 -28.51 -8.44
C SER A 314 -5.57 -29.93 -8.84
N ASP A 315 -5.80 -30.25 -10.10
CA ASP A 315 -5.58 -31.58 -10.69
C ASP A 315 -4.12 -32.05 -10.56
N GLY A 316 -3.86 -32.83 -9.53
CA GLY A 316 -2.64 -33.60 -9.39
C GLY A 316 -1.49 -32.91 -8.65
N ALA A 317 -0.72 -33.71 -7.95
CA ALA A 317 0.54 -33.30 -7.36
C ALA A 317 1.61 -33.15 -8.45
N THR A 318 2.31 -32.03 -8.49
CA THR A 318 3.46 -31.82 -9.39
C THR A 318 4.71 -32.55 -8.92
N SER A 319 4.75 -32.91 -7.64
CA SER A 319 5.77 -33.81 -7.07
C SER A 319 5.20 -34.49 -5.82
N ALA A 320 5.64 -35.72 -5.58
CA ALA A 320 5.32 -36.47 -4.37
C ALA A 320 6.60 -37.16 -3.87
N VAL A 321 6.81 -37.15 -2.56
CA VAL A 321 7.89 -37.87 -1.89
C VAL A 321 7.24 -38.75 -0.82
N VAL A 322 7.55 -40.02 -0.85
CA VAL A 322 7.09 -40.97 0.17
C VAL A 322 7.93 -40.73 1.42
N SER A 323 7.26 -40.72 2.62
CA SER A 323 7.97 -40.64 3.88
C SER A 323 8.85 -41.90 4.12
N PRO A 324 9.93 -41.79 4.91
CA PRO A 324 10.84 -42.92 5.13
C PRO A 324 10.18 -44.14 5.78
N ASP A 325 9.04 -43.99 6.36
CA ASP A 325 8.20 -45.01 7.00
C ASP A 325 6.99 -45.47 6.18
N GLY A 326 6.89 -44.99 4.90
CA GLY A 326 5.78 -45.32 3.98
C GLY A 326 4.58 -44.46 4.22
#